data_8381552389a7632d1d4cf665c68f071e
#
_entry.id   8381552389a7632d1d4cf665c68f071e
#
_cell.length_a   1.000
_cell.length_b   1.000
_cell.length_c   1.000
_cell.angle_alpha   90.00
_cell.angle_beta   90.00
_cell.angle_gamma   90.00
#
_symmetry.space_group_name_H-M   'P 1'
#
loop_
_entity.id
_entity.type
_entity.pdbx_description
1 polymer ?
#
loop_
_entity_poly.entity_id
_entity_poly.type
_entity_poly.pdbx_seq_one_letter_code
_entity_poly.pdbx_strand_id
1 'polypeptide(L)'
;TVNLLGNPNDFSKIKKIIELYKQRANCGAKLPQNMTIEQLREIDASGLVAIGAHTINHPILRNEDDESCFKEIHQSITDLAYLLGHPVSYFAYPNGRPELDFGEREMKYLKENNITMAFSTELDTLNKKNNLLSIPRMGFASMGLEPSNPIVKFRLNLGKRWIDIKSIGRPTEKEVREKIKTLLAS
;
A
#
# COMPACT_ATOMS: atom_id res chain seq x y z
N THR A 1 7.26 -8.05 -26.58
CA THR A 1 6.98 -8.48 -25.19
C THR A 1 6.10 -7.47 -24.47
N VAL A 2 6.22 -6.18 -24.77
CA VAL A 2 5.47 -5.08 -24.13
C VAL A 2 3.98 -5.08 -24.53
N ASN A 3 3.68 -5.50 -25.76
CA ASN A 3 2.29 -5.60 -26.25
C ASN A 3 1.45 -6.73 -25.62
N LEU A 4 2.05 -7.64 -24.87
CA LEU A 4 1.33 -8.70 -24.13
C LEU A 4 0.67 -8.19 -22.86
N LEU A 5 1.12 -7.07 -22.30
CA LEU A 5 0.60 -6.58 -21.03
C LEU A 5 -0.67 -5.72 -21.18
N GLY A 6 -0.98 -5.22 -22.39
CA GLY A 6 -2.16 -4.40 -22.62
C GLY A 6 -2.24 -3.26 -21.60
N ASN A 7 -3.36 -3.10 -20.94
CA ASN A 7 -3.46 -2.22 -19.78
C ASN A 7 -2.62 -2.82 -18.64
N PRO A 8 -1.55 -2.13 -18.17
CA PRO A 8 -0.68 -2.63 -17.10
C PRO A 8 -1.41 -2.83 -15.76
N ASN A 9 -2.65 -2.39 -15.67
CA ASN A 9 -3.49 -2.50 -14.48
C ASN A 9 -4.40 -3.74 -14.50
N ASP A 10 -4.37 -4.55 -15.57
CA ASP A 10 -5.17 -5.78 -15.64
C ASP A 10 -4.49 -6.90 -14.83
N PHE A 11 -4.81 -6.94 -13.55
CA PHE A 11 -4.25 -7.91 -12.60
C PHE A 11 -4.51 -9.37 -13.01
N SER A 12 -5.62 -9.64 -13.71
CA SER A 12 -5.95 -10.98 -14.21
C SER A 12 -4.93 -11.46 -15.25
N LYS A 13 -4.48 -10.56 -16.14
CA LYS A 13 -3.43 -10.83 -17.11
C LYS A 13 -2.08 -11.06 -16.45
N ILE A 14 -1.74 -10.25 -15.46
CA ILE A 14 -0.49 -10.41 -14.68
C ILE A 14 -0.48 -11.79 -14.01
N LYS A 15 -1.54 -12.18 -13.34
CA LYS A 15 -1.66 -13.53 -12.74
C LYS A 15 -1.45 -14.63 -13.78
N LYS A 16 -2.13 -14.54 -14.93
CA LYS A 16 -1.99 -15.53 -16.01
C LYS A 16 -0.55 -15.63 -16.52
N ILE A 17 0.14 -14.50 -16.69
CA ILE A 17 1.54 -14.48 -17.11
C ILE A 17 2.44 -15.13 -16.06
N ILE A 18 2.24 -14.83 -14.77
CA ILE A 18 2.99 -15.44 -13.67
C ILE A 18 2.79 -16.95 -13.64
N GLU A 19 1.56 -17.44 -13.79
CA GLU A 19 1.27 -18.89 -13.82
C GLU A 19 1.93 -19.57 -15.01
N LEU A 20 1.87 -18.98 -16.20
CA LEU A 20 2.55 -19.50 -17.39
C LEU A 20 4.07 -19.53 -17.20
N TYR A 21 4.64 -18.51 -16.56
CA TYR A 21 6.06 -18.47 -16.24
C TYR A 21 6.46 -19.56 -15.25
N LYS A 22 5.70 -19.75 -14.16
CA LYS A 22 5.94 -20.80 -13.17
C LYS A 22 5.93 -22.19 -13.82
N GLN A 23 4.94 -22.45 -14.69
CA GLN A 23 4.84 -23.72 -15.41
C GLN A 23 6.05 -23.97 -16.31
N ARG A 24 6.47 -22.95 -17.11
CA ARG A 24 7.63 -23.07 -18.00
C ARG A 24 8.96 -23.15 -17.30
N ALA A 25 9.11 -22.43 -16.20
CA ALA A 25 10.35 -22.41 -15.42
C ALA A 25 10.48 -23.60 -14.46
N ASN A 26 9.49 -24.52 -14.43
CA ASN A 26 9.43 -25.65 -13.53
C ASN A 26 9.76 -25.23 -12.06
N CYS A 27 9.25 -24.08 -11.66
CA CYS A 27 9.47 -23.57 -10.32
C CYS A 27 8.75 -24.48 -9.32
N GLY A 28 9.50 -25.20 -8.51
CA GLY A 28 8.95 -25.98 -7.38
C GLY A 28 8.16 -25.06 -6.42
N ALA A 29 7.17 -25.63 -5.74
CA ALA A 29 6.43 -24.92 -4.71
C ALA A 29 7.40 -24.47 -3.61
N LYS A 30 7.53 -23.15 -3.43
CA LYS A 30 8.20 -22.60 -2.25
C LYS A 30 7.23 -22.65 -1.08
N LEU A 31 7.73 -23.04 0.09
CA LEU A 31 6.95 -22.93 1.32
C LEU A 31 6.54 -21.47 1.52
N PRO A 32 5.30 -21.20 1.94
CA PRO A 32 4.87 -19.85 2.29
C PRO A 32 5.79 -19.29 3.38
N GLN A 33 6.32 -18.09 3.15
CA GLN A 33 7.13 -17.37 4.15
C GLN A 33 6.25 -16.40 4.95
N ASN A 34 4.95 -16.46 4.73
CA ASN A 34 3.99 -15.62 5.41
C ASN A 34 3.53 -16.27 6.71
N MET A 35 3.02 -15.45 7.60
CA MET A 35 2.39 -15.83 8.84
C MET A 35 1.21 -16.79 8.60
N THR A 36 1.03 -17.81 9.45
CA THR A 36 -0.17 -18.66 9.43
C THR A 36 -1.36 -17.92 10.05
N ILE A 37 -2.57 -18.45 9.85
CA ILE A 37 -3.79 -17.88 10.46
C ILE A 37 -3.72 -17.96 11.98
N GLU A 38 -3.18 -19.03 12.52
CA GLU A 38 -2.97 -19.23 13.96
C GLU A 38 -2.04 -18.17 14.53
N GLN A 39 -0.91 -17.93 13.88
CA GLN A 39 0.04 -16.89 14.25
C GLN A 39 -0.56 -15.48 14.14
N LEU A 40 -1.40 -15.23 13.12
CA LEU A 40 -2.13 -13.98 12.97
C LEU A 40 -3.07 -13.75 14.16
N ARG A 41 -3.83 -14.77 14.57
CA ARG A 41 -4.74 -14.71 15.72
C ARG A 41 -3.99 -14.56 17.04
N GLU A 42 -2.85 -15.22 17.19
CA GLU A 42 -1.99 -15.09 18.38
C GLU A 42 -1.48 -13.65 18.55
N ILE A 43 -1.00 -13.05 17.48
CA ILE A 43 -0.52 -11.66 17.50
C ILE A 43 -1.68 -10.69 17.80
N ASP A 44 -2.82 -10.89 17.19
CA ASP A 44 -4.02 -10.08 17.44
C ASP A 44 -4.48 -10.18 18.89
N ALA A 45 -4.59 -11.39 19.43
CA ALA A 45 -4.97 -11.65 20.81
C ALA A 45 -3.97 -11.09 21.85
N SER A 46 -2.73 -10.84 21.45
CA SER A 46 -1.72 -10.25 22.34
C SER A 46 -2.06 -8.82 22.80
N GLY A 47 -2.90 -8.10 22.04
CA GLY A 47 -3.23 -6.69 22.26
C GLY A 47 -2.06 -5.72 22.04
N LEU A 48 -0.91 -6.22 21.58
CA LEU A 48 0.29 -5.39 21.33
C LEU A 48 0.35 -4.85 19.91
N VAL A 49 -0.45 -5.41 19.00
CA VAL A 49 -0.45 -5.09 17.57
C VAL A 49 -1.89 -4.86 17.11
N ALA A 50 -2.12 -3.80 16.36
CA ALA A 50 -3.38 -3.61 15.65
C ALA A 50 -3.25 -4.10 14.20
N ILE A 51 -4.15 -4.96 13.76
CA ILE A 51 -4.15 -5.54 12.42
C ILE A 51 -5.07 -4.74 11.52
N GLY A 52 -4.60 -4.40 10.32
CA GLY A 52 -5.35 -3.64 9.32
C GLY A 52 -5.35 -4.32 7.95
N ALA A 53 -6.37 -4.00 7.14
CA ALA A 53 -6.50 -4.50 5.78
C ALA A 53 -5.59 -3.74 4.79
N HIS A 54 -5.28 -4.39 3.63
CA HIS A 54 -4.37 -3.85 2.63
C HIS A 54 -4.72 -4.30 1.20
N THR A 55 -6.00 -4.38 0.87
CA THR A 55 -6.55 -4.96 -0.36
C THR A 55 -6.29 -6.46 -0.51
N ILE A 56 -6.90 -7.09 -1.52
CA ILE A 56 -6.71 -8.53 -1.79
C ILE A 56 -5.44 -8.77 -2.60
N ASN A 57 -5.27 -7.97 -3.67
CA ASN A 57 -4.26 -8.22 -4.71
C ASN A 57 -3.21 -7.12 -4.81
N HIS A 58 -3.22 -6.14 -3.90
CA HIS A 58 -2.30 -5.00 -3.87
C HIS A 58 -2.29 -4.16 -5.18
N PRO A 59 -3.45 -3.83 -5.80
CA PRO A 59 -3.48 -2.95 -6.95
C PRO A 59 -3.23 -1.49 -6.54
N ILE A 60 -2.89 -0.64 -7.51
CA ILE A 60 -3.02 0.80 -7.35
C ILE A 60 -4.50 1.12 -7.50
N LEU A 61 -5.20 1.35 -6.40
CA LEU A 61 -6.65 1.48 -6.35
C LEU A 61 -7.20 2.52 -7.32
N ARG A 62 -6.52 3.64 -7.49
CA ARG A 62 -6.93 4.71 -8.41
C ARG A 62 -6.98 4.27 -9.87
N ASN A 63 -6.27 3.21 -10.23
CA ASN A 63 -6.24 2.69 -11.60
C ASN A 63 -7.34 1.66 -11.86
N GLU A 64 -8.00 1.17 -10.81
CA GLU A 64 -9.11 0.23 -10.92
C GLU A 64 -10.43 0.97 -11.22
N ASP A 65 -11.34 0.29 -11.93
CA ASP A 65 -12.72 0.76 -12.03
C ASP A 65 -13.42 0.74 -10.67
N ASP A 66 -14.62 1.34 -10.58
CA ASP A 66 -15.33 1.51 -9.33
C ASP A 66 -15.69 0.18 -8.67
N GLU A 67 -16.12 -0.81 -9.45
CA GLU A 67 -16.51 -2.13 -8.95
C GLU A 67 -15.29 -2.90 -8.44
N SER A 68 -14.22 -2.95 -9.23
CA SER A 68 -12.96 -3.60 -8.86
C SER A 68 -12.33 -2.94 -7.64
N CYS A 69 -12.29 -1.62 -7.59
CA CYS A 69 -11.77 -0.86 -6.46
C CYS A 69 -12.56 -1.13 -5.18
N PHE A 70 -13.89 -1.06 -5.25
CA PHE A 70 -14.74 -1.38 -4.10
C PHE A 70 -14.53 -2.82 -3.61
N LYS A 71 -14.48 -3.79 -4.52
CA LYS A 71 -14.26 -5.20 -4.21
C LYS A 71 -12.91 -5.43 -3.53
N GLU A 72 -11.84 -4.85 -4.02
CA GLU A 72 -10.49 -4.95 -3.43
C GLU A 72 -10.45 -4.45 -1.98
N ILE A 73 -11.16 -3.36 -1.69
CA ILE A 73 -11.29 -2.80 -0.34
C ILE A 73 -12.22 -3.66 0.52
N HIS A 74 -13.47 -3.81 0.09
CA HIS A 74 -14.53 -4.45 0.88
C HIS A 74 -14.18 -5.91 1.23
N GLN A 75 -13.77 -6.68 0.24
CA GLN A 75 -13.47 -8.10 0.44
C GLN A 75 -12.27 -8.28 1.37
N SER A 76 -11.21 -7.47 1.23
CA SER A 76 -10.04 -7.57 2.12
C SER A 76 -10.39 -7.28 3.59
N ILE A 77 -11.29 -6.33 3.84
CA ILE A 77 -11.78 -6.00 5.19
C ILE A 77 -12.65 -7.14 5.73
N THR A 78 -13.57 -7.64 4.92
CA THR A 78 -14.50 -8.71 5.30
C THR A 78 -13.77 -10.02 5.60
N ASP A 79 -12.86 -10.44 4.72
CA ASP A 79 -12.07 -11.65 4.88
C ASP A 79 -11.20 -11.57 6.14
N LEU A 80 -10.54 -10.44 6.36
CA LEU A 80 -9.72 -10.23 7.54
C LEU A 80 -10.56 -10.23 8.83
N ALA A 81 -11.71 -9.57 8.84
CA ALA A 81 -12.62 -9.56 9.97
C ALA A 81 -13.15 -10.99 10.30
N TYR A 82 -13.45 -11.79 9.26
CA TYR A 82 -13.81 -13.20 9.42
C TYR A 82 -12.68 -14.03 10.04
N LEU A 83 -11.43 -13.83 9.59
CA LEU A 83 -10.26 -14.54 10.11
C LEU A 83 -9.98 -14.18 11.58
N LEU A 84 -10.14 -12.91 11.95
CA LEU A 84 -9.89 -12.42 13.31
C LEU A 84 -11.06 -12.65 14.28
N GLY A 85 -12.28 -12.77 13.77
CA GLY A 85 -13.49 -12.90 14.58
C GLY A 85 -14.02 -11.58 15.15
N HIS A 86 -13.51 -10.44 14.66
CA HIS A 86 -13.94 -9.10 15.06
C HIS A 86 -13.79 -8.08 13.91
N PRO A 87 -14.46 -6.91 13.98
CA PRO A 87 -14.35 -5.87 12.96
C PRO A 87 -12.91 -5.34 12.81
N VAL A 88 -12.54 -5.01 11.58
CA VAL A 88 -11.27 -4.36 11.24
C VAL A 88 -11.49 -2.86 11.08
N SER A 89 -10.72 -2.05 11.79
CA SER A 89 -10.86 -0.59 11.80
C SER A 89 -9.72 0.16 11.11
N TYR A 90 -8.71 -0.55 10.65
CA TYR A 90 -7.50 0.02 10.08
C TYR A 90 -7.25 -0.47 8.66
N PHE A 91 -6.71 0.44 7.83
CA PHE A 91 -6.37 0.14 6.45
C PHE A 91 -5.04 0.80 6.06
N ALA A 92 -4.28 0.18 5.17
CA ALA A 92 -3.15 0.82 4.51
C ALA A 92 -3.34 0.75 2.99
N TYR A 93 -3.11 1.86 2.30
CA TYR A 93 -3.24 1.88 0.85
C TYR A 93 -2.03 1.22 0.18
N PRO A 94 -2.23 0.33 -0.83
CA PRO A 94 -1.17 -0.14 -1.70
C PRO A 94 -0.45 1.05 -2.37
N ASN A 95 0.87 1.04 -2.38
CA ASN A 95 1.74 2.18 -2.72
C ASN A 95 1.45 3.43 -1.87
N GLY A 96 0.20 3.88 -1.80
CA GLY A 96 -0.35 4.79 -0.81
C GLY A 96 0.02 6.25 -0.96
N ARG A 97 0.36 6.73 -2.15
CA ARG A 97 0.55 8.17 -2.43
C ARG A 97 -0.80 8.84 -2.63
N PRO A 98 -1.17 9.84 -1.81
CA PRO A 98 -2.37 10.64 -2.04
C PRO A 98 -2.37 11.23 -3.46
N GLU A 99 -3.55 11.32 -4.07
CA GLU A 99 -3.81 11.82 -5.41
C GLU A 99 -3.16 11.02 -6.57
N LEU A 100 -2.24 10.10 -6.29
CA LEU A 100 -1.61 9.24 -7.29
C LEU A 100 -2.12 7.81 -7.24
N ASP A 101 -2.24 7.25 -6.04
CA ASP A 101 -2.59 5.84 -5.82
C ASP A 101 -3.99 5.67 -5.24
N PHE A 102 -4.51 6.70 -4.56
CA PHE A 102 -5.85 6.79 -4.00
C PHE A 102 -6.30 8.25 -3.89
N GLY A 103 -7.61 8.47 -3.69
CA GLY A 103 -8.20 9.79 -3.51
C GLY A 103 -9.52 9.73 -2.74
N GLU A 104 -10.43 10.66 -3.00
CA GLU A 104 -11.70 10.77 -2.28
C GLU A 104 -12.60 9.54 -2.47
N ARG A 105 -12.59 8.90 -3.65
CA ARG A 105 -13.36 7.70 -3.94
C ARG A 105 -13.00 6.56 -3.00
N GLU A 106 -11.71 6.27 -2.87
CA GLU A 106 -11.19 5.21 -2.02
C GLU A 106 -11.46 5.51 -0.54
N MET A 107 -11.26 6.75 -0.12
CA MET A 107 -11.58 7.19 1.25
C MET A 107 -13.08 7.04 1.56
N LYS A 108 -13.96 7.32 0.60
CA LYS A 108 -15.40 7.10 0.74
C LYS A 108 -15.70 5.61 0.95
N TYR A 109 -15.12 4.73 0.14
CA TYR A 109 -15.31 3.27 0.29
C TYR A 109 -14.81 2.76 1.64
N LEU A 110 -13.68 3.26 2.14
CA LEU A 110 -13.20 2.92 3.48
C LEU A 110 -14.16 3.35 4.58
N LYS A 111 -14.73 4.55 4.47
CA LYS A 111 -15.72 5.05 5.42
C LYS A 111 -16.99 4.20 5.41
N GLU A 112 -17.47 3.78 4.24
CA GLU A 112 -18.62 2.89 4.09
C GLU A 112 -18.36 1.50 4.70
N ASN A 113 -17.09 1.08 4.77
CA ASN A 113 -16.65 -0.16 5.42
C ASN A 113 -16.21 0.01 6.88
N ASN A 114 -16.59 1.12 7.54
CA ASN A 114 -16.31 1.41 8.94
C ASN A 114 -14.82 1.49 9.30
N ILE A 115 -13.94 1.78 8.34
CA ILE A 115 -12.54 2.06 8.62
C ILE A 115 -12.43 3.42 9.30
N THR A 116 -11.76 3.45 10.44
CA THR A 116 -11.56 4.66 11.25
C THR A 116 -10.25 5.37 10.94
N MET A 117 -9.21 4.60 10.57
CA MET A 117 -7.91 5.15 10.22
C MET A 117 -7.32 4.43 9.00
N ALA A 118 -6.80 5.21 8.03
CA ALA A 118 -6.12 4.66 6.88
C ALA A 118 -4.77 5.36 6.66
N PHE A 119 -3.75 4.57 6.33
CA PHE A 119 -2.36 4.99 6.29
C PHE A 119 -1.87 5.14 4.85
N SER A 120 -1.37 6.33 4.55
CA SER A 120 -0.69 6.66 3.30
C SER A 120 0.81 6.36 3.40
N THR A 121 1.54 6.54 2.29
CA THR A 121 3.01 6.55 2.27
C THR A 121 3.56 7.97 2.09
N GLU A 122 2.72 8.97 2.28
CA GLU A 122 3.18 10.34 2.32
C GLU A 122 4.14 10.54 3.49
N LEU A 123 5.29 11.16 3.19
CA LEU A 123 6.31 11.43 4.19
C LEU A 123 6.00 12.77 4.86
N ASP A 124 5.23 12.73 5.93
CA ASP A 124 4.92 13.90 6.74
C ASP A 124 4.75 13.52 8.22
N THR A 125 4.64 14.51 9.07
CA THR A 125 4.35 14.35 10.49
C THR A 125 2.85 14.42 10.73
N LEU A 126 2.34 13.58 11.61
CA LEU A 126 0.95 13.62 12.04
C LEU A 126 0.66 14.91 12.80
N ASN A 127 -0.41 15.59 12.44
CA ASN A 127 -0.93 16.75 13.15
C ASN A 127 -2.47 16.69 13.23
N LYS A 128 -3.08 17.53 14.06
CA LYS A 128 -4.53 17.52 14.30
C LYS A 128 -5.40 17.85 13.10
N LYS A 129 -4.82 18.33 11.99
CA LYS A 129 -5.53 18.68 10.75
C LYS A 129 -5.51 17.55 9.73
N ASN A 130 -4.75 16.48 9.95
CA ASN A 130 -4.69 15.36 9.03
C ASN A 130 -6.05 14.65 8.94
N ASN A 131 -6.40 14.25 7.72
CA ASN A 131 -7.53 13.36 7.49
C ASN A 131 -7.17 11.98 8.05
N LEU A 132 -7.99 11.43 8.92
CA LEU A 132 -7.76 10.11 9.51
C LEU A 132 -7.81 8.97 8.46
N LEU A 133 -8.40 9.20 7.30
CA LEU A 133 -8.36 8.26 6.17
C LEU A 133 -7.19 8.52 5.21
N SER A 134 -6.23 9.37 5.58
CA SER A 134 -4.98 9.62 4.82
C SER A 134 -3.85 10.01 5.77
N ILE A 135 -3.56 9.15 6.74
CA ILE A 135 -2.53 9.40 7.77
C ILE A 135 -1.14 9.23 7.15
N PRO A 136 -0.28 10.26 7.22
CA PRO A 136 1.08 10.15 6.71
C PRO A 136 1.92 9.18 7.55
N ARG A 137 2.93 8.57 6.93
CA ARG A 137 3.86 7.66 7.61
C ARG A 137 5.30 8.06 7.33
N MET A 138 6.14 7.99 8.35
CA MET A 138 7.57 8.17 8.19
C MET A 138 8.28 6.81 8.32
N GLY A 139 8.87 6.34 7.21
CA GLY A 139 9.60 5.07 7.17
C GLY A 139 11.08 5.22 7.51
N PHE A 140 11.59 4.36 8.38
CA PHE A 140 13.02 4.31 8.78
C PHE A 140 13.77 3.11 8.21
N ALA A 141 13.06 2.12 7.70
CA ALA A 141 13.60 0.81 7.34
C ALA A 141 14.73 0.84 6.27
N SER A 142 14.78 1.88 5.44
CA SER A 142 15.78 1.96 4.36
C SER A 142 17.19 2.37 4.81
N MET A 143 17.40 2.59 6.10
CA MET A 143 18.64 3.21 6.58
C MET A 143 19.54 2.27 7.38
N GLY A 144 19.07 1.10 7.77
CA GLY A 144 19.84 0.17 8.62
C GLY A 144 20.34 0.79 9.94
N LEU A 145 19.72 1.89 10.37
CA LEU A 145 20.14 2.66 11.53
C LEU A 145 19.18 2.41 12.69
N GLU A 146 19.75 2.23 13.87
CA GLU A 146 18.97 2.15 15.10
C GLU A 146 18.20 3.45 15.38
N PRO A 147 17.00 3.39 16.00
CA PRO A 147 16.20 4.56 16.33
C PRO A 147 16.94 5.59 17.23
N SER A 148 17.91 5.13 18.01
CA SER A 148 18.77 5.95 18.87
C SER A 148 19.80 6.76 18.11
N ASN A 149 20.06 6.44 16.82
CA ASN A 149 21.09 7.09 16.03
C ASN A 149 20.80 8.60 15.86
N PRO A 150 21.79 9.48 16.09
CA PRO A 150 21.62 10.93 15.98
C PRO A 150 21.10 11.37 14.60
N ILE A 151 21.49 10.68 13.53
CA ILE A 151 21.00 10.97 12.16
C ILE A 151 19.49 10.70 12.06
N VAL A 152 19.00 9.63 12.68
CA VAL A 152 17.56 9.31 12.71
C VAL A 152 16.82 10.41 13.45
N LYS A 153 17.29 10.79 14.64
CA LYS A 153 16.72 11.89 15.43
C LYS A 153 16.74 13.23 14.67
N PHE A 154 17.84 13.54 14.01
CA PHE A 154 17.97 14.75 13.20
C PHE A 154 16.95 14.76 12.04
N ARG A 155 16.79 13.66 11.32
CA ARG A 155 15.80 13.54 10.24
C ARG A 155 14.36 13.59 10.76
N LEU A 156 14.07 13.00 11.91
CA LEU A 156 12.78 13.11 12.59
C LEU A 156 12.43 14.57 12.90
N ASN A 157 13.37 15.30 13.45
CA ASN A 157 13.17 16.70 13.81
C ASN A 157 13.01 17.63 12.60
N LEU A 158 13.69 17.33 11.50
CA LEU A 158 13.53 18.07 10.24
C LEU A 158 12.26 17.69 9.47
N GLY A 159 11.74 16.46 9.68
CA GLY A 159 10.50 16.00 9.07
C GLY A 159 10.42 16.29 7.57
N LYS A 160 9.29 16.86 7.14
CA LYS A 160 9.03 17.25 5.75
C LYS A 160 10.10 18.18 5.16
N ARG A 161 10.64 19.12 5.94
CA ARG A 161 11.67 20.07 5.44
C ARG A 161 12.88 19.38 4.85
N TRP A 162 13.31 18.25 5.42
CA TRP A 162 14.43 17.47 4.86
C TRP A 162 14.09 16.86 3.49
N ILE A 163 12.84 16.44 3.33
CA ILE A 163 12.35 15.85 2.08
C ILE A 163 12.25 16.93 1.02
N ASP A 164 11.72 18.09 1.37
CA ASP A 164 11.59 19.24 0.47
C ASP A 164 12.99 19.69 -0.02
N ILE A 165 13.98 19.76 0.87
CA ILE A 165 15.37 20.09 0.49
C ILE A 165 15.94 19.05 -0.47
N LYS A 166 15.72 17.75 -0.22
CA LYS A 166 16.21 16.67 -1.10
C LYS A 166 15.51 16.59 -2.44
N SER A 167 14.29 17.12 -2.54
CA SER A 167 13.50 17.11 -3.77
C SER A 167 13.82 18.27 -4.70
N ILE A 168 14.56 19.29 -4.24
CA ILE A 168 14.97 20.42 -5.07
C ILE A 168 15.68 19.93 -6.33
N GLY A 169 15.18 20.32 -7.50
CA GLY A 169 15.74 19.96 -8.81
C GLY A 169 15.50 18.51 -9.25
N ARG A 170 14.72 17.71 -8.51
CA ARG A 170 14.33 16.37 -8.94
C ARG A 170 12.92 16.38 -9.49
N PRO A 171 12.64 15.60 -10.56
CA PRO A 171 11.30 15.48 -11.07
C PRO A 171 10.37 14.88 -9.99
N THR A 172 9.17 15.38 -9.91
CA THR A 172 8.15 14.82 -9.01
C THR A 172 7.77 13.41 -9.47
N GLU A 173 7.29 12.58 -8.53
CA GLU A 173 6.83 11.23 -8.87
C GLU A 173 5.71 11.26 -9.92
N LYS A 174 4.86 12.27 -9.89
CA LYS A 174 3.81 12.47 -10.91
C LYS A 174 4.43 12.66 -12.31
N GLU A 175 5.42 13.53 -12.44
CA GLU A 175 6.11 13.75 -13.72
C GLU A 175 6.82 12.49 -14.22
N VAL A 176 7.45 11.72 -13.32
CA VAL A 176 8.08 10.45 -13.67
C VAL A 176 7.04 9.44 -14.17
N ARG A 177 5.93 9.29 -13.48
CA ARG A 177 4.83 8.38 -13.89
C ARG A 177 4.22 8.77 -15.23
N GLU A 178 4.01 10.05 -15.49
CA GLU A 178 3.49 10.54 -16.78
C GLU A 178 4.49 10.28 -17.93
N LYS A 179 5.78 10.49 -17.69
CA LYS A 179 6.82 10.12 -18.68
C LYS A 179 6.81 8.62 -18.99
N ILE A 180 6.70 7.77 -17.96
CA ILE A 180 6.62 6.32 -18.14
C ILE A 180 5.38 5.94 -18.96
N LYS A 181 4.20 6.51 -18.64
CA LYS A 181 2.97 6.26 -19.42
C LYS A 181 3.15 6.63 -20.90
N THR A 182 3.73 7.81 -21.17
CA THR A 182 3.99 8.27 -22.54
C THR A 182 4.93 7.30 -23.30
N LEU A 183 6.01 6.83 -22.63
CA LEU A 183 6.95 5.88 -23.22
C LEU A 183 6.34 4.49 -23.47
N LEU A 184 5.36 4.08 -22.65
CA LEU A 184 4.67 2.79 -22.84
C LEU A 184 3.57 2.85 -23.90
N ALA A 185 3.09 4.04 -24.24
CA ALA A 185 2.07 4.26 -25.26
C ALA A 185 2.65 4.48 -26.67
N SER A 186 3.96 4.73 -26.79
CA SER A 186 4.72 4.83 -28.06
C SER A 186 5.23 3.48 -28.53
#